data_35bbf8a4a4ff71cb679792e96264e7c0
#
_entry.id   35bbf8a4a4ff71cb679792e96264e7c0
#
_cell.length_a   1.000
_cell.length_b   1.000
_cell.length_c   1.000
_cell.angle_alpha   90.00
_cell.angle_beta   90.00
_cell.angle_gamma   90.00
#
_symmetry.space_group_name_H-M   'P 1'
#
loop_
_entity.id
_entity.type
_entity.pdbx_description
1 polymer ?
#
loop_
_entity_poly.entity_id
_entity_poly.type
_entity_poly.pdbx_seq_one_letter_code
_entity_poly.pdbx_strand_id
1 'polypeptide(L)'
;MKWQNRFTWFKDWVGVSEAEFLNARHEYIHRLDNGHLAIYNRESNQVWPAGNFEVQSIGDLIQNVIIEKNDGSSKKCQPQIEIVVRRTEKALSHVDVAYLQSRAKPNSMFQVASNFNCAEVPSPFTDMSGGRFVSNNALDHTQGPAASASAGISLITRIHAPFFDPNIASSEWGQRFEKQIELLGEASIREHFPVENGKLIFTGKEPLEFELNEEQLQSVRIGIHKDAPVYFGRREGSSMEISDPMPIIDQVFVAALNRRAPLPHSQHLQSKTQFLLRAAYEGTYLAAILRKTEHLVLTFVGGGVFGNPIEDIAKSITEAHQKWSQHSSLQTVRIPIYSINAMKGDTNIALVLYETLQKGGIASDNITILYEDTPPVDCV
;
A
#
# COMPACT_ATOMS: atom_id res chain seq x y z
N MET A 1 27.04 5.05 -2.60
CA MET A 1 25.58 5.27 -2.79
C MET A 1 25.39 6.21 -3.96
N LYS A 2 24.45 5.88 -4.85
CA LYS A 2 24.05 6.79 -5.95
C LYS A 2 22.77 7.50 -5.51
N TRP A 3 22.67 8.78 -5.82
CA TRP A 3 21.55 9.63 -5.43
C TRP A 3 20.90 10.24 -6.66
N GLN A 4 19.57 10.33 -6.61
CA GLN A 4 18.71 10.89 -7.65
C GLN A 4 18.02 12.14 -7.12
N ASN A 5 17.98 13.20 -7.90
CA ASN A 5 17.18 14.38 -7.55
C ASN A 5 15.69 14.09 -7.68
N ARG A 6 14.92 14.35 -6.61
CA ARG A 6 13.48 14.09 -6.55
C ARG A 6 12.65 14.93 -7.52
N PHE A 7 13.18 16.05 -7.98
CA PHE A 7 12.48 16.94 -8.93
C PHE A 7 12.67 16.53 -10.39
N THR A 8 13.75 15.79 -10.70
CA THR A 8 14.10 15.41 -12.07
C THR A 8 13.98 13.92 -12.35
N TRP A 9 13.75 13.10 -11.31
CA TRP A 9 13.81 11.64 -11.40
C TRP A 9 13.01 11.06 -12.58
N PHE A 10 11.77 11.59 -12.80
CA PHE A 10 10.91 11.06 -13.86
C PHE A 10 11.59 11.23 -15.23
N LYS A 11 12.07 12.44 -15.53
CA LYS A 11 12.76 12.72 -16.79
C LYS A 11 14.05 11.92 -16.93
N ASP A 12 14.82 11.82 -15.85
CA ASP A 12 16.12 11.13 -15.88
C ASP A 12 15.95 9.63 -16.13
N TRP A 13 14.87 9.02 -15.67
CA TRP A 13 14.59 7.59 -15.86
C TRP A 13 13.79 7.28 -17.12
N VAL A 14 12.87 8.14 -17.52
CA VAL A 14 11.97 7.93 -18.66
C VAL A 14 12.52 8.55 -19.95
N GLY A 15 13.38 9.57 -19.83
CA GLY A 15 13.97 10.31 -20.97
C GLY A 15 13.19 11.57 -21.32
N VAL A 16 11.93 11.71 -20.87
CA VAL A 16 11.06 12.86 -21.17
C VAL A 16 10.32 13.32 -19.93
N SER A 17 9.72 14.52 -19.98
CA SER A 17 8.83 14.97 -18.92
C SER A 17 7.57 14.12 -18.83
N GLU A 18 6.90 14.12 -17.67
CA GLU A 18 5.65 13.38 -17.51
C GLU A 18 4.56 13.88 -18.48
N ALA A 19 4.51 15.17 -18.77
CA ALA A 19 3.57 15.74 -19.74
C ALA A 19 3.82 15.23 -21.19
N GLU A 20 5.06 15.14 -21.61
CA GLU A 20 5.44 14.58 -22.92
C GLU A 20 5.13 13.09 -22.97
N PHE A 21 5.47 12.35 -21.92
CA PHE A 21 5.15 10.93 -21.78
C PHE A 21 3.63 10.65 -21.92
N LEU A 22 2.78 11.47 -21.31
CA LEU A 22 1.33 11.30 -21.40
C LEU A 22 0.78 11.43 -22.81
N ASN A 23 1.39 12.24 -23.65
CA ASN A 23 1.00 12.41 -25.05
C ASN A 23 1.41 11.25 -25.95
N ALA A 24 2.40 10.46 -25.53
CA ALA A 24 2.99 9.40 -26.35
C ALA A 24 3.22 8.09 -25.55
N ARG A 25 2.32 7.74 -24.62
CA ARG A 25 2.47 6.56 -23.74
C ARG A 25 2.83 5.28 -24.48
N HIS A 26 2.27 5.06 -25.69
CA HIS A 26 2.53 3.89 -26.52
C HIS A 26 3.99 3.78 -26.98
N GLU A 27 4.76 4.85 -26.93
CA GLU A 27 6.18 4.85 -27.27
C GLU A 27 7.07 4.43 -26.07
N TYR A 28 6.55 4.54 -24.85
CA TYR A 28 7.30 4.32 -23.62
C TYR A 28 6.84 3.12 -22.81
N ILE A 29 5.57 2.71 -22.92
CA ILE A 29 5.03 1.59 -22.16
C ILE A 29 4.99 0.35 -23.05
N HIS A 30 5.68 -0.69 -22.63
CA HIS A 30 5.76 -1.96 -23.34
C HIS A 30 5.37 -3.11 -22.43
N ARG A 31 4.81 -4.16 -23.03
CA ARG A 31 4.59 -5.45 -22.36
C ARG A 31 5.78 -6.36 -22.67
N LEU A 32 6.40 -6.89 -21.63
CA LEU A 32 7.48 -7.87 -21.73
C LEU A 32 6.92 -9.27 -22.00
N ASP A 33 7.78 -10.22 -22.41
CA ASP A 33 7.40 -11.61 -22.70
C ASP A 33 6.79 -12.33 -21.48
N ASN A 34 7.18 -11.95 -20.27
CA ASN A 34 6.60 -12.47 -19.03
C ASN A 34 5.25 -11.84 -18.65
N GLY A 35 4.69 -10.98 -19.49
CA GLY A 35 3.42 -10.30 -19.30
C GLY A 35 3.50 -9.03 -18.45
N HIS A 36 4.62 -8.72 -17.81
CA HIS A 36 4.82 -7.50 -17.04
C HIS A 36 4.89 -6.26 -17.94
N LEU A 37 4.52 -5.10 -17.37
CA LEU A 37 4.78 -3.84 -18.04
C LEU A 37 6.21 -3.36 -17.75
N ALA A 38 6.72 -2.56 -18.66
CA ALA A 38 8.01 -1.89 -18.53
C ALA A 38 7.95 -0.49 -19.14
N ILE A 39 8.82 0.38 -18.66
CA ILE A 39 9.06 1.70 -19.25
C ILE A 39 10.34 1.64 -20.08
N TYR A 40 10.25 2.08 -21.32
CA TYR A 40 11.38 2.20 -22.24
C TYR A 40 11.88 3.65 -22.27
N ASN A 41 13.14 3.85 -21.90
CA ASN A 41 13.81 5.12 -22.06
C ASN A 41 14.49 5.16 -23.45
N ARG A 42 13.93 5.95 -24.36
CA ARG A 42 14.40 6.04 -25.75
C ARG A 42 15.76 6.73 -25.90
N GLU A 43 16.11 7.63 -24.99
CA GLU A 43 17.38 8.36 -25.02
C GLU A 43 18.55 7.46 -24.61
N SER A 44 18.36 6.65 -23.56
CA SER A 44 19.41 5.76 -23.04
C SER A 44 19.30 4.32 -23.59
N ASN A 45 18.25 4.01 -24.33
CA ASN A 45 17.91 2.67 -24.83
C ASN A 45 17.76 1.62 -23.69
N GLN A 46 17.31 2.06 -22.51
CA GLN A 46 17.11 1.23 -21.32
C GLN A 46 15.66 0.82 -21.17
N VAL A 47 15.45 -0.40 -20.69
CA VAL A 47 14.12 -0.95 -20.34
C VAL A 47 14.05 -1.14 -18.83
N TRP A 48 13.06 -0.49 -18.22
CA TRP A 48 12.85 -0.52 -16.79
C TRP A 48 11.60 -1.35 -16.46
N PRO A 49 11.73 -2.55 -15.88
CA PRO A 49 10.59 -3.37 -15.46
C PRO A 49 9.71 -2.64 -14.45
N ALA A 50 8.41 -2.84 -14.55
CA ALA A 50 7.42 -2.22 -13.67
C ALA A 50 6.62 -3.24 -12.83
N GLY A 51 6.83 -4.53 -13.05
CA GLY A 51 5.97 -5.56 -12.47
C GLY A 51 4.58 -5.61 -13.12
N ASN A 52 3.60 -6.13 -12.40
CA ASN A 52 2.23 -6.25 -12.87
C ASN A 52 1.24 -5.79 -11.80
N PHE A 53 0.33 -4.89 -12.17
CA PHE A 53 -0.69 -4.36 -11.28
C PHE A 53 -2.06 -4.95 -11.59
N GLU A 54 -2.78 -5.37 -10.55
CA GLU A 54 -4.15 -5.86 -10.64
C GLU A 54 -4.99 -5.39 -9.46
N VAL A 55 -6.31 -5.45 -9.62
CA VAL A 55 -7.28 -5.18 -8.55
C VAL A 55 -8.11 -6.43 -8.36
N GLN A 56 -8.18 -6.93 -7.13
CA GLN A 56 -8.95 -8.13 -6.78
C GLN A 56 -9.89 -7.86 -5.63
N SER A 57 -11.08 -8.49 -5.64
CA SER A 57 -11.99 -8.45 -4.51
C SER A 57 -11.53 -9.40 -3.39
N ILE A 58 -11.91 -9.10 -2.15
CA ILE A 58 -11.66 -10.00 -1.01
C ILE A 58 -12.30 -11.37 -1.26
N GLY A 59 -13.48 -11.41 -1.87
CA GLY A 59 -14.17 -12.64 -2.23
C GLY A 59 -13.37 -13.49 -3.20
N ASP A 60 -12.85 -12.90 -4.28
CA ASP A 60 -11.99 -13.62 -5.24
C ASP A 60 -10.72 -14.16 -4.57
N LEU A 61 -10.09 -13.35 -3.72
CA LEU A 61 -8.91 -13.78 -2.97
C LEU A 61 -9.21 -14.95 -2.04
N ILE A 62 -10.34 -14.94 -1.33
CA ILE A 62 -10.80 -16.05 -0.46
C ILE A 62 -10.96 -17.32 -1.30
N GLN A 63 -11.66 -17.24 -2.44
CA GLN A 63 -11.86 -18.40 -3.31
C GLN A 63 -10.54 -18.98 -3.81
N ASN A 64 -9.61 -18.14 -4.24
CA ASN A 64 -8.29 -18.57 -4.70
C ASN A 64 -7.50 -19.25 -3.58
N VAL A 65 -7.52 -18.72 -2.35
CA VAL A 65 -6.88 -19.33 -1.17
C VAL A 65 -7.49 -20.70 -0.85
N ILE A 66 -8.82 -20.86 -0.95
CA ILE A 66 -9.50 -22.14 -0.72
C ILE A 66 -9.07 -23.18 -1.76
N ILE A 67 -8.94 -22.79 -3.02
CA ILE A 67 -8.48 -23.68 -4.11
C ILE A 67 -7.06 -24.15 -3.83
N GLU A 68 -6.12 -23.25 -3.51
CA GLU A 68 -4.73 -23.61 -3.19
C GLU A 68 -4.61 -24.56 -1.99
N LYS A 69 -5.46 -24.41 -0.96
CA LYS A 69 -5.46 -25.32 0.21
C LYS A 69 -5.81 -26.77 -0.14
N ASN A 70 -6.66 -26.97 -1.11
CA ASN A 70 -7.07 -28.33 -1.53
C ASN A 70 -5.92 -29.08 -2.24
N ASP A 71 -4.90 -28.37 -2.70
CA ASP A 71 -3.70 -28.93 -3.32
C ASP A 71 -2.59 -29.39 -2.33
N GLY A 72 -2.81 -29.27 -1.03
CA GLY A 72 -2.06 -30.06 -0.02
C GLY A 72 -0.75 -29.45 0.51
N SER A 73 -0.48 -28.15 0.36
CA SER A 73 0.80 -27.56 0.75
C SER A 73 0.72 -26.45 1.81
N SER A 74 0.21 -26.69 3.00
CA SER A 74 0.36 -25.70 4.07
C SER A 74 1.16 -26.25 5.25
N LYS A 75 2.41 -25.80 5.42
CA LYS A 75 3.09 -25.87 6.70
C LYS A 75 2.39 -24.89 7.65
N LYS A 76 1.87 -25.40 8.77
CA LYS A 76 1.39 -24.56 9.88
C LYS A 76 2.60 -23.90 10.53
N CYS A 77 2.97 -22.69 10.11
CA CYS A 77 3.93 -21.87 10.81
C CYS A 77 3.15 -20.69 11.43
N GLN A 78 3.44 -20.39 12.69
CA GLN A 78 2.99 -19.11 13.27
C GLN A 78 4.11 -18.10 13.02
N PRO A 79 3.85 -17.04 12.24
CA PRO A 79 4.87 -16.04 11.97
C PRO A 79 5.20 -15.23 13.23
N GLN A 80 6.43 -14.76 13.31
CA GLN A 80 6.84 -13.80 14.33
C GLN A 80 6.26 -12.41 13.99
N ILE A 81 5.64 -11.76 14.96
CA ILE A 81 5.18 -10.37 14.85
C ILE A 81 6.23 -9.46 15.47
N GLU A 82 6.75 -8.55 14.69
CA GLU A 82 7.73 -7.54 15.10
C GLU A 82 7.07 -6.16 15.12
N ILE A 83 6.81 -5.63 16.30
CA ILE A 83 6.36 -4.25 16.50
C ILE A 83 7.61 -3.39 16.61
N VAL A 84 7.89 -2.56 15.61
CA VAL A 84 9.12 -1.76 15.57
C VAL A 84 8.82 -0.32 15.93
N VAL A 85 9.47 0.18 16.98
CA VAL A 85 9.30 1.54 17.51
C VAL A 85 10.64 2.27 17.47
N ARG A 86 10.69 3.40 16.80
CA ARG A 86 11.83 4.29 16.89
C ARG A 86 11.72 5.21 18.12
N ARG A 87 12.80 5.36 18.86
CA ARG A 87 12.89 6.28 20.02
C ARG A 87 13.59 7.58 19.68
N THR A 88 14.31 7.64 18.56
CA THR A 88 15.05 8.83 18.13
C THR A 88 14.85 9.09 16.62
N GLU A 89 15.16 10.32 16.20
CA GLU A 89 15.17 10.65 14.75
C GLU A 89 16.23 9.86 13.97
N LYS A 90 17.31 9.46 14.63
CA LYS A 90 18.39 8.65 14.02
C LYS A 90 17.91 7.25 13.61
N ALA A 91 16.89 6.73 14.29
CA ALA A 91 16.31 5.41 14.03
C ALA A 91 15.18 5.43 12.99
N LEU A 92 15.01 6.53 12.24
CA LEU A 92 13.93 6.68 11.24
C LEU A 92 13.91 5.52 10.22
N SER A 93 15.06 5.09 9.77
CA SER A 93 15.19 4.02 8.75
C SER A 93 14.60 2.67 9.18
N HIS A 94 14.45 2.41 10.48
CA HIS A 94 13.80 1.17 10.96
C HIS A 94 12.30 1.13 10.71
N VAL A 95 11.66 2.29 10.53
CA VAL A 95 10.21 2.46 10.40
C VAL A 95 9.78 3.18 9.12
N ASP A 96 10.71 3.71 8.37
CA ASP A 96 10.44 4.32 7.06
C ASP A 96 10.21 3.23 6.02
N VAL A 97 8.96 3.09 5.59
CA VAL A 97 8.56 2.02 4.68
C VAL A 97 9.27 2.11 3.32
N ALA A 98 9.58 3.31 2.84
CA ALA A 98 10.36 3.49 1.61
C ALA A 98 11.79 2.94 1.76
N TYR A 99 12.43 3.20 2.90
CA TYR A 99 13.74 2.64 3.21
C TYR A 99 13.68 1.12 3.36
N LEU A 100 12.67 0.60 4.08
CA LEU A 100 12.48 -0.84 4.29
C LEU A 100 12.27 -1.58 2.96
N GLN A 101 11.54 -0.98 2.01
CA GLN A 101 11.38 -1.55 0.68
C GLN A 101 12.71 -1.69 -0.05
N SER A 102 13.58 -0.67 0.02
CA SER A 102 14.90 -0.69 -0.65
C SER A 102 15.90 -1.68 -0.05
N ARG A 103 15.57 -2.28 1.09
CA ARG A 103 16.36 -3.30 1.80
C ARG A 103 15.57 -4.59 2.01
N ALA A 104 14.52 -4.78 1.20
CA ALA A 104 13.62 -5.90 1.34
C ALA A 104 14.32 -7.23 1.05
N LYS A 105 13.99 -8.22 1.85
CA LYS A 105 14.37 -9.62 1.59
C LYS A 105 13.55 -10.17 0.41
N PRO A 106 14.00 -11.23 -0.25
CA PRO A 106 13.15 -11.94 -1.20
C PRO A 106 11.80 -12.35 -0.58
N ASN A 107 10.76 -12.46 -1.41
CA ASN A 107 9.41 -12.81 -0.98
C ASN A 107 8.81 -11.85 0.05
N SER A 108 9.15 -10.57 -0.05
CA SER A 108 8.60 -9.51 0.80
C SER A 108 7.38 -8.85 0.16
N MET A 109 6.37 -8.58 1.00
CA MET A 109 5.19 -7.81 0.63
C MET A 109 5.01 -6.61 1.56
N PHE A 110 4.62 -5.47 1.00
CA PHE A 110 4.41 -4.23 1.74
C PHE A 110 2.99 -3.73 1.55
N GLN A 111 2.28 -3.55 2.66
CA GLN A 111 1.02 -2.83 2.65
C GLN A 111 1.28 -1.33 2.51
N VAL A 112 0.62 -0.68 1.56
CA VAL A 112 0.75 0.74 1.27
C VAL A 112 -0.62 1.41 1.45
N ALA A 113 -0.69 2.38 2.35
CA ALA A 113 -1.88 3.21 2.47
C ALA A 113 -2.05 4.07 1.21
N SER A 114 -3.26 4.11 0.67
CA SER A 114 -3.60 4.88 -0.52
C SER A 114 -5.03 5.41 -0.45
N ASN A 115 -5.45 6.20 -1.44
CA ASN A 115 -6.86 6.48 -1.67
C ASN A 115 -7.54 5.28 -2.37
N PHE A 116 -8.85 5.33 -2.56
CA PHE A 116 -9.65 4.26 -3.16
C PHE A 116 -9.38 4.02 -4.65
N ASN A 117 -8.50 4.79 -5.26
CA ASN A 117 -7.99 4.61 -6.63
C ASN A 117 -6.53 4.10 -6.67
N CYS A 118 -6.00 3.56 -5.58
CA CYS A 118 -4.62 3.09 -5.45
C CYS A 118 -3.55 4.18 -5.73
N ALA A 119 -3.94 5.44 -5.62
CA ALA A 119 -3.07 6.60 -5.76
C ALA A 119 -3.08 7.42 -4.46
N GLU A 120 -2.15 8.35 -4.33
CA GLU A 120 -2.19 9.37 -3.29
C GLU A 120 -2.46 10.72 -3.92
N VAL A 121 -3.71 11.15 -3.84
CA VAL A 121 -4.19 12.39 -4.42
C VAL A 121 -4.27 13.46 -3.34
N PRO A 122 -3.54 14.56 -3.41
CA PRO A 122 -3.55 15.58 -2.36
C PRO A 122 -4.90 16.28 -2.20
N SER A 123 -5.68 16.34 -3.27
CA SER A 123 -7.01 16.99 -3.30
C SER A 123 -7.96 16.24 -4.22
N PRO A 124 -9.30 16.23 -3.96
CA PRO A 124 -10.27 15.65 -4.88
C PRO A 124 -10.29 16.34 -6.25
N PHE A 125 -9.68 17.52 -6.35
CA PHE A 125 -9.56 18.27 -7.62
C PHE A 125 -8.22 18.04 -8.33
N THR A 126 -7.35 17.16 -7.82
CA THR A 126 -6.07 16.87 -8.44
C THR A 126 -6.27 16.02 -9.70
N ASP A 127 -5.83 16.53 -10.83
CA ASP A 127 -5.83 15.77 -12.08
C ASP A 127 -4.61 14.85 -12.17
N MET A 128 -4.84 13.54 -12.18
CA MET A 128 -3.80 12.53 -12.34
C MET A 128 -3.24 12.47 -13.77
N SER A 129 -3.96 13.03 -14.74
CA SER A 129 -3.51 13.14 -16.14
C SER A 129 -2.81 14.47 -16.45
N GLY A 130 -2.60 15.32 -15.44
CA GLY A 130 -2.08 16.69 -15.61
C GLY A 130 -0.58 16.80 -15.86
N GLY A 131 0.15 15.71 -16.06
CA GLY A 131 1.55 15.72 -16.50
C GLY A 131 2.58 16.05 -15.43
N ARG A 132 2.19 16.04 -14.14
CA ARG A 132 3.10 16.21 -12.98
C ARG A 132 2.69 15.39 -11.77
N PHE A 133 1.71 14.52 -11.91
CA PHE A 133 1.16 13.79 -10.77
C PHE A 133 2.15 12.78 -10.18
N VAL A 134 2.70 11.92 -11.02
CA VAL A 134 3.67 10.90 -10.61
C VAL A 134 4.99 11.53 -10.19
N SER A 135 5.47 12.51 -10.94
CA SER A 135 6.70 13.25 -10.62
C SER A 135 6.63 13.89 -9.22
N ASN A 136 5.48 14.47 -8.87
CA ASN A 136 5.27 15.12 -7.58
C ASN A 136 5.06 14.14 -6.41
N ASN A 137 4.58 12.93 -6.65
CA ASN A 137 4.42 11.91 -5.60
C ASN A 137 5.73 11.62 -4.86
N ALA A 138 6.86 11.65 -5.56
CA ALA A 138 8.18 11.47 -4.96
C ALA A 138 8.57 12.58 -3.97
N LEU A 139 7.88 13.71 -3.98
CA LEU A 139 8.12 14.85 -3.08
C LEU A 139 7.38 14.71 -1.75
N ASP A 140 6.35 13.87 -1.68
CA ASP A 140 5.60 13.62 -0.46
C ASP A 140 6.42 12.73 0.50
N HIS A 141 6.37 13.06 1.79
CA HIS A 141 7.11 12.37 2.85
C HIS A 141 6.25 11.43 3.69
N THR A 142 4.94 11.38 3.43
CA THR A 142 4.04 10.49 4.16
C THR A 142 4.27 9.03 3.76
N GLN A 143 3.95 8.10 4.65
CA GLN A 143 4.29 6.68 4.44
C GLN A 143 3.54 6.03 3.27
N GLY A 144 2.36 6.53 2.90
CA GLY A 144 1.63 6.07 1.72
C GLY A 144 2.31 6.51 0.41
N PRO A 145 2.39 7.83 0.10
CA PRO A 145 3.02 8.34 -1.13
C PRO A 145 4.52 7.98 -1.22
N ALA A 146 5.26 8.14 -0.13
CA ALA A 146 6.68 7.82 -0.10
C ALA A 146 6.97 6.35 -0.41
N ALA A 147 6.23 5.45 0.24
CA ALA A 147 6.35 4.01 -0.01
C ALA A 147 5.92 3.63 -1.43
N SER A 148 4.86 4.27 -1.94
CA SER A 148 4.42 4.09 -3.33
C SER A 148 5.49 4.54 -4.33
N ALA A 149 6.10 5.70 -4.10
CA ALA A 149 7.10 6.29 -4.99
C ALA A 149 8.45 5.56 -4.95
N SER A 150 8.77 4.79 -3.90
CA SER A 150 10.04 4.03 -3.86
C SER A 150 10.12 2.95 -4.95
N ALA A 151 8.98 2.43 -5.40
CA ALA A 151 8.92 1.53 -6.55
C ALA A 151 9.04 2.26 -7.91
N GLY A 152 9.12 3.60 -7.95
CA GLY A 152 9.46 4.41 -9.13
C GLY A 152 8.66 4.08 -10.39
N ILE A 153 9.20 3.22 -11.24
CA ILE A 153 8.61 2.82 -12.51
C ILE A 153 7.24 2.11 -12.33
N SER A 154 7.09 1.31 -11.29
CA SER A 154 5.82 0.65 -10.95
C SER A 154 4.72 1.67 -10.61
N LEU A 155 5.07 2.81 -10.00
CA LEU A 155 4.15 3.92 -9.79
C LEU A 155 3.66 4.50 -11.12
N ILE A 156 4.56 4.70 -12.09
CA ILE A 156 4.21 5.22 -13.42
C ILE A 156 3.14 4.33 -14.07
N THR A 157 3.38 3.03 -14.11
CA THR A 157 2.44 2.10 -14.77
C THR A 157 1.12 1.97 -14.01
N ARG A 158 1.13 1.99 -12.66
CA ARG A 158 -0.10 1.94 -11.87
C ARG A 158 -0.99 3.18 -12.07
N ILE A 159 -0.41 4.34 -12.31
CA ILE A 159 -1.18 5.58 -12.54
C ILE A 159 -1.52 5.75 -14.02
N HIS A 160 -0.57 5.54 -14.91
CA HIS A 160 -0.70 5.90 -16.32
C HIS A 160 -1.03 4.74 -17.25
N ALA A 161 -1.04 3.49 -16.75
CA ALA A 161 -1.38 2.31 -17.54
C ALA A 161 -2.06 1.16 -16.75
N PRO A 162 -2.88 1.41 -15.72
CA PRO A 162 -3.57 0.32 -15.02
C PRO A 162 -4.59 -0.39 -15.92
N PHE A 163 -5.04 0.26 -16.98
CA PHE A 163 -5.99 -0.25 -17.97
C PHE A 163 -5.30 -0.56 -19.31
N PHE A 164 -4.04 -0.95 -19.26
CA PHE A 164 -3.26 -1.22 -20.47
C PHE A 164 -3.91 -2.31 -21.32
N ASP A 165 -4.25 -1.94 -22.54
CA ASP A 165 -4.69 -2.82 -23.61
C ASP A 165 -4.12 -2.30 -24.94
N PRO A 166 -3.31 -3.09 -25.68
CA PRO A 166 -2.72 -2.65 -26.93
C PRO A 166 -3.75 -2.38 -28.04
N ASN A 167 -5.00 -2.83 -27.87
CA ASN A 167 -6.07 -2.67 -28.85
C ASN A 167 -6.87 -1.37 -28.70
N ILE A 168 -6.62 -0.59 -27.65
CA ILE A 168 -7.27 0.71 -27.44
C ILE A 168 -6.25 1.85 -27.49
N ALA A 169 -6.74 3.08 -27.65
CA ALA A 169 -5.87 4.25 -27.65
C ALA A 169 -5.10 4.37 -26.33
N SER A 170 -3.80 4.69 -26.39
CA SER A 170 -2.96 4.79 -25.19
C SER A 170 -3.40 5.88 -24.20
N SER A 171 -4.18 6.88 -24.66
CA SER A 171 -4.84 7.85 -23.79
C SER A 171 -5.86 7.22 -22.83
N GLU A 172 -6.40 6.03 -23.17
CA GLU A 172 -7.36 5.28 -22.36
C GLU A 172 -6.70 4.39 -21.28
N TRP A 173 -5.39 4.22 -21.30
CA TRP A 173 -4.68 3.31 -20.39
C TRP A 173 -4.56 3.85 -18.96
N GLY A 174 -4.50 5.18 -18.81
CA GLY A 174 -4.26 5.83 -17.52
C GLY A 174 -5.51 6.15 -16.73
N GLN A 175 -5.32 6.41 -15.44
CA GLN A 175 -6.35 6.98 -14.58
C GLN A 175 -6.61 8.45 -14.92
N ARG A 176 -7.86 8.85 -14.93
CA ARG A 176 -8.36 10.21 -15.13
C ARG A 176 -9.68 10.39 -14.37
N PHE A 177 -10.23 11.61 -14.29
CA PHE A 177 -11.45 11.85 -13.51
C PHE A 177 -12.60 10.91 -13.84
N GLU A 178 -12.81 10.60 -15.13
CA GLU A 178 -13.93 9.79 -15.61
C GLU A 178 -13.69 8.28 -15.51
N LYS A 179 -12.44 7.87 -15.33
CA LYS A 179 -12.05 6.44 -15.31
C LYS A 179 -10.90 6.22 -14.35
N GLN A 180 -11.21 5.65 -13.21
CA GLN A 180 -10.23 5.35 -12.16
C GLN A 180 -10.35 3.90 -11.70
N ILE A 181 -9.30 3.42 -11.03
CA ILE A 181 -9.39 2.25 -10.17
C ILE A 181 -10.39 2.56 -9.05
N GLU A 182 -11.16 1.55 -8.66
CA GLU A 182 -12.17 1.69 -7.62
C GLU A 182 -12.11 0.47 -6.67
N LEU A 183 -11.85 0.72 -5.38
CA LEU A 183 -11.65 -0.33 -4.38
C LEU A 183 -12.92 -0.70 -3.59
N LEU A 184 -14.01 0.04 -3.66
CA LEU A 184 -15.21 -0.25 -2.88
C LEU A 184 -16.07 -1.39 -3.47
N GLY A 185 -15.93 -1.67 -4.78
CA GLY A 185 -16.67 -2.74 -5.43
C GLY A 185 -18.11 -2.39 -5.76
N GLU A 186 -19.07 -2.81 -4.97
CA GLU A 186 -20.50 -2.71 -5.29
C GLU A 186 -21.09 -1.31 -5.07
N ALA A 187 -22.19 -1.03 -5.80
CA ALA A 187 -22.92 0.24 -5.68
C ALA A 187 -23.48 0.45 -4.25
N SER A 188 -23.97 -0.61 -3.61
CA SER A 188 -24.50 -0.59 -2.24
C SER A 188 -23.46 -0.09 -1.21
N ILE A 189 -22.17 -0.44 -1.39
CA ILE A 189 -21.10 0.06 -0.53
C ILE A 189 -20.84 1.53 -0.82
N ARG A 190 -20.82 1.94 -2.11
CA ARG A 190 -20.56 3.32 -2.50
C ARG A 190 -21.62 4.31 -2.01
N GLU A 191 -22.84 3.85 -1.75
CA GLU A 191 -23.87 4.68 -1.09
C GLU A 191 -23.46 5.07 0.33
N HIS A 192 -22.80 4.16 1.06
CA HIS A 192 -22.26 4.43 2.40
C HIS A 192 -20.91 5.14 2.40
N PHE A 193 -20.16 5.01 1.31
CA PHE A 193 -18.80 5.52 1.15
C PHE A 193 -18.66 6.22 -0.21
N PRO A 194 -19.27 7.39 -0.39
CA PRO A 194 -19.18 8.12 -1.66
C PRO A 194 -17.73 8.54 -1.92
N VAL A 195 -17.21 8.16 -3.08
CA VAL A 195 -15.83 8.44 -3.50
C VAL A 195 -15.82 9.37 -4.69
N GLU A 196 -15.03 10.43 -4.59
CA GLU A 196 -14.74 11.34 -5.69
C GLU A 196 -13.22 11.47 -5.82
N ASN A 197 -12.71 11.18 -7.01
CA ASN A 197 -11.27 11.16 -7.31
C ASN A 197 -10.44 10.39 -6.26
N GLY A 198 -10.90 9.19 -5.91
CA GLY A 198 -10.26 8.31 -4.92
C GLY A 198 -10.45 8.70 -3.46
N LYS A 199 -11.07 9.83 -3.15
CA LYS A 199 -11.30 10.32 -1.78
C LYS A 199 -12.75 10.16 -1.36
N LEU A 200 -12.97 9.82 -0.08
CA LEU A 200 -14.30 9.84 0.52
C LEU A 200 -14.79 11.27 0.68
N ILE A 201 -15.95 11.56 0.10
CA ILE A 201 -16.62 12.87 0.16
C ILE A 201 -18.04 12.69 0.68
N PHE A 202 -18.22 12.82 1.98
CA PHE A 202 -19.54 12.72 2.59
C PHE A 202 -20.36 13.98 2.35
N THR A 203 -21.59 13.79 1.87
CA THR A 203 -22.52 14.87 1.50
C THR A 203 -23.66 15.05 2.51
N GLY A 204 -23.81 14.12 3.46
CA GLY A 204 -24.94 14.03 4.38
C GLY A 204 -26.19 13.39 3.77
N LYS A 205 -26.08 12.82 2.56
CA LYS A 205 -27.16 12.08 1.88
C LYS A 205 -27.00 10.57 1.99
N GLU A 206 -25.91 10.10 2.63
CA GLU A 206 -25.63 8.69 2.84
C GLU A 206 -26.73 8.05 3.70
N PRO A 207 -26.97 6.73 3.55
CA PRO A 207 -27.95 6.01 4.36
C PRO A 207 -27.72 6.23 5.87
N LEU A 208 -28.82 6.46 6.60
CA LEU A 208 -28.78 6.70 8.06
C LEU A 208 -28.38 5.46 8.83
N GLU A 209 -28.69 4.27 8.32
CA GLU A 209 -28.32 2.99 8.89
C GLU A 209 -27.11 2.41 8.18
N PHE A 210 -26.26 1.71 8.91
CA PHE A 210 -25.08 1.06 8.38
C PHE A 210 -25.19 -0.45 8.57
N GLU A 211 -25.70 -1.14 7.55
CA GLU A 211 -26.02 -2.57 7.57
C GLU A 211 -25.20 -3.36 6.54
N LEU A 212 -23.91 -3.02 6.36
CA LEU A 212 -23.03 -3.77 5.47
C LEU A 212 -22.65 -5.11 6.13
N ASN A 213 -22.83 -6.20 5.39
CA ASN A 213 -22.61 -7.57 5.82
C ASN A 213 -21.31 -8.17 5.25
N GLU A 214 -21.11 -9.46 5.47
CA GLU A 214 -19.91 -10.19 5.03
C GLU A 214 -19.81 -10.29 3.50
N GLU A 215 -20.91 -10.44 2.79
CA GLU A 215 -20.93 -10.51 1.32
C GLU A 215 -20.46 -9.18 0.72
N GLN A 216 -20.92 -8.09 1.27
CA GLN A 216 -20.49 -6.75 0.86
C GLN A 216 -19.02 -6.48 1.23
N LEU A 217 -18.54 -6.99 2.39
CA LEU A 217 -17.12 -6.93 2.72
C LEU A 217 -16.28 -7.66 1.67
N GLN A 218 -16.74 -8.83 1.21
CA GLN A 218 -16.06 -9.62 0.19
C GLN A 218 -16.03 -8.94 -1.18
N SER A 219 -16.95 -8.03 -1.48
CA SER A 219 -16.92 -7.26 -2.72
C SER A 219 -15.93 -6.09 -2.70
N VAL A 220 -15.46 -5.66 -1.50
CA VAL A 220 -14.37 -4.67 -1.39
C VAL A 220 -13.11 -5.21 -2.03
N ARG A 221 -12.37 -4.33 -2.68
CA ARG A 221 -11.20 -4.66 -3.48
C ARG A 221 -9.93 -4.09 -2.87
N ILE A 222 -8.81 -4.70 -3.22
CA ILE A 222 -7.46 -4.18 -2.96
C ILE A 222 -6.67 -4.12 -4.26
N GLY A 223 -5.71 -3.21 -4.33
CA GLY A 223 -4.74 -3.18 -5.43
C GLY A 223 -3.53 -4.03 -5.08
N ILE A 224 -3.06 -4.87 -5.99
CA ILE A 224 -1.87 -5.70 -5.81
C ILE A 224 -0.90 -5.38 -6.94
N HIS A 225 0.29 -4.87 -6.61
CA HIS A 225 1.37 -4.69 -7.55
C HIS A 225 2.40 -5.79 -7.32
N LYS A 226 2.42 -6.74 -8.24
CA LYS A 226 3.27 -7.93 -8.19
C LYS A 226 4.63 -7.65 -8.81
N ASP A 227 5.66 -8.23 -8.22
CA ASP A 227 7.01 -8.22 -8.76
C ASP A 227 7.52 -6.80 -9.09
N ALA A 228 7.21 -5.83 -8.20
CA ALA A 228 7.58 -4.43 -8.35
C ALA A 228 9.06 -4.22 -7.96
N PRO A 229 9.95 -3.82 -8.89
CA PRO A 229 11.31 -3.45 -8.52
C PRO A 229 11.31 -2.16 -7.70
N VAL A 230 12.13 -2.12 -6.66
CA VAL A 230 12.29 -0.93 -5.82
C VAL A 230 13.46 -0.10 -6.32
N TYR A 231 13.16 1.06 -6.87
CA TYR A 231 14.14 1.95 -7.48
C TYR A 231 14.77 2.91 -6.48
N PHE A 232 14.00 3.34 -5.47
CA PHE A 232 14.43 4.37 -4.54
C PHE A 232 14.25 3.94 -3.08
N GLY A 233 15.16 4.38 -2.23
CA GLY A 233 15.18 4.10 -0.81
C GLY A 233 15.15 5.37 0.04
N ARG A 234 16.20 5.54 0.86
CA ARG A 234 16.30 6.65 1.79
C ARG A 234 16.21 8.00 1.08
N ARG A 235 15.58 8.95 1.75
CA ARG A 235 15.41 10.33 1.26
C ARG A 235 16.20 11.29 2.13
N GLU A 236 16.86 12.22 1.49
CA GLU A 236 17.64 13.26 2.16
C GLU A 236 17.53 14.57 1.37
N GLY A 237 16.96 15.61 1.99
CA GLY A 237 16.70 16.87 1.32
C GLY A 237 15.94 16.71 0.00
N SER A 238 16.52 17.14 -1.11
CA SER A 238 15.96 17.01 -2.46
C SER A 238 16.31 15.70 -3.16
N SER A 239 17.00 14.78 -2.50
CA SER A 239 17.55 13.58 -3.11
C SER A 239 16.92 12.29 -2.57
N MET A 240 16.95 11.24 -3.39
CA MET A 240 16.58 9.86 -3.04
C MET A 240 17.76 8.96 -3.34
N GLU A 241 18.04 8.03 -2.44
CA GLU A 241 19.02 6.97 -2.68
C GLU A 241 18.51 6.02 -3.77
N ILE A 242 19.35 5.67 -4.74
CA ILE A 242 19.03 4.63 -5.72
C ILE A 242 19.35 3.28 -5.11
N SER A 243 18.40 2.37 -5.12
CA SER A 243 18.57 1.00 -4.64
C SER A 243 19.53 0.22 -5.54
N ASP A 244 20.53 -0.44 -4.94
CA ASP A 244 21.50 -1.24 -5.66
C ASP A 244 22.02 -2.38 -4.73
N PRO A 245 21.66 -3.65 -4.98
CA PRO A 245 20.72 -4.09 -6.01
C PRO A 245 19.29 -3.59 -5.77
N MET A 246 18.47 -3.58 -6.81
CA MET A 246 17.04 -3.25 -6.72
C MET A 246 16.27 -4.48 -6.21
N PRO A 247 15.71 -4.48 -4.98
CA PRO A 247 14.85 -5.56 -4.54
C PRO A 247 13.58 -5.65 -5.39
N ILE A 248 13.07 -6.84 -5.54
CA ILE A 248 11.75 -7.07 -6.14
C ILE A 248 10.80 -7.43 -5.01
N ILE A 249 9.70 -6.71 -4.90
CA ILE A 249 8.70 -6.85 -3.84
C ILE A 249 7.29 -6.92 -4.41
N ASP A 250 6.34 -7.33 -3.57
CA ASP A 250 4.92 -7.08 -3.82
C ASP A 250 4.44 -5.89 -2.99
N GLN A 251 3.54 -5.08 -3.55
CA GLN A 251 2.88 -3.99 -2.83
C GLN A 251 1.37 -4.22 -2.83
N VAL A 252 0.72 -4.00 -1.68
CA VAL A 252 -0.74 -4.07 -1.54
C VAL A 252 -1.27 -2.68 -1.20
N PHE A 253 -2.13 -2.15 -2.07
CA PHE A 253 -2.73 -0.82 -1.91
C PHE A 253 -4.11 -0.94 -1.29
N VAL A 254 -4.29 -0.28 -0.16
CA VAL A 254 -5.53 -0.28 0.63
C VAL A 254 -5.89 1.13 1.07
N ALA A 255 -7.17 1.35 1.32
CA ALA A 255 -7.68 2.65 1.73
C ALA A 255 -8.42 2.56 3.08
N ALA A 256 -8.50 3.68 3.79
CA ALA A 256 -9.22 3.81 5.05
C ALA A 256 -10.10 5.05 5.09
N LEU A 257 -11.00 5.10 6.07
CA LEU A 257 -11.83 6.25 6.36
C LEU A 257 -10.98 7.41 6.90
N ASN A 258 -11.14 8.61 6.33
CA ASN A 258 -10.58 9.82 6.94
C ASN A 258 -11.56 10.36 8.00
N ARG A 259 -11.31 10.05 9.27
CA ARG A 259 -12.15 10.50 10.40
C ARG A 259 -12.03 11.98 10.72
N ARG A 260 -11.01 12.66 10.19
CA ARG A 260 -10.81 14.12 10.38
C ARG A 260 -11.45 14.94 9.27
N ALA A 261 -11.96 14.30 8.21
CA ALA A 261 -12.75 15.01 7.22
C ALA A 261 -14.05 15.54 7.85
N PRO A 262 -14.62 16.66 7.34
CA PRO A 262 -15.93 17.11 7.76
C PRO A 262 -16.96 15.99 7.50
N LEU A 263 -17.45 15.38 8.56
CA LEU A 263 -18.48 14.33 8.48
C LEU A 263 -19.81 14.95 8.91
N PRO A 264 -20.77 15.12 8.01
CA PRO A 264 -22.06 15.74 8.31
C PRO A 264 -22.85 15.01 9.43
N HIS A 265 -22.66 13.71 9.52
CA HIS A 265 -23.28 12.87 10.56
C HIS A 265 -22.29 11.83 11.06
N SER A 266 -21.97 11.88 12.36
CA SER A 266 -21.07 10.94 13.04
C SER A 266 -21.70 9.57 13.30
N GLN A 267 -22.93 9.33 12.86
CA GLN A 267 -23.62 8.07 13.03
C GLN A 267 -22.86 6.96 12.29
N HIS A 268 -22.65 5.84 13.02
CA HIS A 268 -21.95 4.67 12.52
C HIS A 268 -20.47 4.87 12.09
N LEU A 269 -19.85 6.00 12.48
CA LEU A 269 -18.44 6.26 12.17
C LEU A 269 -17.52 5.12 12.59
N GLN A 270 -17.78 4.54 13.76
CA GLN A 270 -17.05 3.39 14.28
C GLN A 270 -17.21 2.15 13.39
N SER A 271 -18.43 1.78 13.04
CA SER A 271 -18.72 0.61 12.18
C SER A 271 -18.13 0.81 10.77
N LYS A 272 -18.26 2.00 10.21
CA LYS A 272 -17.64 2.37 8.91
C LYS A 272 -16.13 2.25 8.95
N THR A 273 -15.49 2.72 10.04
CA THR A 273 -14.04 2.60 10.24
C THR A 273 -13.62 1.13 10.29
N GLN A 274 -14.28 0.33 11.13
CA GLN A 274 -13.98 -1.08 11.30
C GLN A 274 -14.18 -1.88 10.00
N PHE A 275 -15.24 -1.60 9.24
CA PHE A 275 -15.50 -2.25 7.96
C PHE A 275 -14.34 -2.07 6.98
N LEU A 276 -13.87 -0.83 6.78
CA LEU A 276 -12.78 -0.55 5.85
C LEU A 276 -11.42 -1.05 6.36
N LEU A 277 -11.15 -0.94 7.66
CA LEU A 277 -9.91 -1.47 8.25
C LEU A 277 -9.87 -3.00 8.16
N ARG A 278 -10.98 -3.67 8.44
CA ARG A 278 -11.09 -5.12 8.28
C ARG A 278 -10.81 -5.53 6.84
N ALA A 279 -11.45 -4.88 5.86
CA ALA A 279 -11.22 -5.13 4.44
C ALA A 279 -9.73 -4.94 4.07
N ALA A 280 -9.09 -3.87 4.55
CA ALA A 280 -7.70 -3.56 4.26
C ALA A 280 -6.74 -4.64 4.78
N TYR A 281 -6.89 -5.06 6.04
CA TYR A 281 -5.97 -6.04 6.63
C TYR A 281 -6.26 -7.47 6.17
N GLU A 282 -7.54 -7.87 6.08
CA GLU A 282 -7.92 -9.19 5.58
C GLU A 282 -7.46 -9.39 4.14
N GLY A 283 -7.71 -8.41 3.26
CA GLY A 283 -7.24 -8.45 1.87
C GLY A 283 -5.71 -8.55 1.76
N THR A 284 -4.98 -7.84 2.63
CA THR A 284 -3.51 -7.91 2.65
C THR A 284 -3.00 -9.31 3.01
N TYR A 285 -3.57 -9.96 4.04
CA TYR A 285 -3.19 -11.33 4.40
C TYR A 285 -3.53 -12.34 3.31
N LEU A 286 -4.69 -12.21 2.67
CA LEU A 286 -5.08 -13.07 1.55
C LEU A 286 -4.12 -12.93 0.37
N ALA A 287 -3.76 -11.70 0.01
CA ALA A 287 -2.75 -11.45 -1.02
C ALA A 287 -1.39 -12.08 -0.65
N ALA A 288 -0.97 -11.96 0.63
CA ALA A 288 0.27 -12.54 1.10
C ALA A 288 0.28 -14.08 1.00
N ILE A 289 -0.85 -14.74 1.25
CA ILE A 289 -0.98 -16.20 1.07
C ILE A 289 -0.78 -16.58 -0.40
N LEU A 290 -1.52 -15.95 -1.30
CA LEU A 290 -1.50 -16.24 -2.75
C LEU A 290 -0.13 -15.94 -3.39
N ARG A 291 0.59 -14.94 -2.85
CA ARG A 291 1.93 -14.61 -3.30
C ARG A 291 3.04 -15.42 -2.61
N LYS A 292 2.68 -16.31 -1.68
CA LYS A 292 3.64 -17.10 -0.88
C LYS A 292 4.66 -16.22 -0.17
N THR A 293 4.17 -15.09 0.34
CA THR A 293 4.98 -14.09 1.03
C THR A 293 5.59 -14.68 2.29
N GLU A 294 6.87 -14.42 2.53
CA GLU A 294 7.57 -14.81 3.75
C GLU A 294 7.72 -13.64 4.74
N HIS A 295 7.84 -12.41 4.22
CA HIS A 295 8.05 -11.21 5.02
C HIS A 295 6.98 -10.17 4.68
N LEU A 296 6.02 -9.97 5.59
CA LEU A 296 4.94 -8.99 5.43
C LEU A 296 5.24 -7.75 6.26
N VAL A 297 5.19 -6.57 5.64
CA VAL A 297 5.28 -5.28 6.34
C VAL A 297 3.91 -4.60 6.27
N LEU A 298 3.30 -4.42 7.44
CA LEU A 298 2.00 -3.74 7.58
C LEU A 298 2.18 -2.25 7.85
N THR A 299 1.18 -1.47 7.47
CA THR A 299 1.08 -0.04 7.75
C THR A 299 -0.07 0.22 8.71
N PHE A 300 0.05 1.23 9.58
CA PHE A 300 -1.07 1.74 10.37
C PHE A 300 -2.02 2.53 9.47
N VAL A 301 -2.85 1.80 8.72
CA VAL A 301 -3.74 2.38 7.70
C VAL A 301 -4.70 3.38 8.35
N GLY A 302 -4.59 4.65 7.94
CA GLY A 302 -5.40 5.73 8.50
C GLY A 302 -5.06 6.18 9.93
N GLY A 303 -4.08 5.57 10.61
CA GLY A 303 -3.72 5.90 12.00
C GLY A 303 -3.01 7.25 12.17
N GLY A 304 -2.47 7.82 11.09
CA GLY A 304 -1.80 9.13 11.10
C GLY A 304 -2.78 10.29 10.87
N VAL A 305 -2.70 10.89 9.67
CA VAL A 305 -3.48 12.07 9.29
C VAL A 305 -5.00 11.81 9.31
N PHE A 306 -5.44 10.59 9.01
CA PHE A 306 -6.86 10.23 8.99
C PHE A 306 -7.47 10.01 10.37
N GLY A 307 -6.66 9.82 11.41
CA GLY A 307 -7.11 9.78 12.81
C GLY A 307 -7.95 8.57 13.18
N ASN A 308 -7.77 7.42 12.52
CA ASN A 308 -8.40 6.18 12.95
C ASN A 308 -7.85 5.73 14.31
N PRO A 309 -8.68 5.26 15.24
CA PRO A 309 -8.25 4.80 16.56
C PRO A 309 -7.26 3.63 16.45
N ILE A 310 -6.26 3.66 17.31
CA ILE A 310 -5.22 2.62 17.36
C ILE A 310 -5.82 1.28 17.71
N GLU A 311 -6.81 1.27 18.59
CA GLU A 311 -7.53 0.09 19.05
C GLU A 311 -8.26 -0.61 17.89
N ASP A 312 -8.87 0.17 16.99
CA ASP A 312 -9.55 -0.37 15.79
C ASP A 312 -8.57 -0.96 14.80
N ILE A 313 -7.44 -0.29 14.60
CA ILE A 313 -6.36 -0.76 13.74
C ILE A 313 -5.78 -2.06 14.32
N ALA A 314 -5.42 -2.06 15.62
CA ALA A 314 -4.88 -3.21 16.31
C ALA A 314 -5.83 -4.41 16.27
N LYS A 315 -7.14 -4.17 16.49
CA LYS A 315 -8.18 -5.19 16.39
C LYS A 315 -8.24 -5.80 14.98
N SER A 316 -8.26 -4.96 13.94
CA SER A 316 -8.36 -5.44 12.55
C SER A 316 -7.12 -6.23 12.12
N ILE A 317 -5.91 -5.83 12.56
CA ILE A 317 -4.68 -6.59 12.36
C ILE A 317 -4.79 -7.96 13.06
N THR A 318 -5.23 -7.97 14.32
CA THR A 318 -5.35 -9.20 15.12
C THR A 318 -6.32 -10.19 14.49
N GLU A 319 -7.51 -9.73 14.10
CA GLU A 319 -8.54 -10.56 13.47
C GLU A 319 -8.04 -11.16 12.13
N ALA A 320 -7.41 -10.36 11.29
CA ALA A 320 -6.84 -10.82 10.03
C ALA A 320 -5.71 -11.85 10.25
N HIS A 321 -4.82 -11.57 11.21
CA HIS A 321 -3.73 -12.46 11.56
C HIS A 321 -4.25 -13.82 12.06
N GLN A 322 -5.20 -13.82 13.00
CA GLN A 322 -5.80 -15.06 13.52
C GLN A 322 -6.46 -15.89 12.43
N LYS A 323 -7.21 -15.23 11.55
CA LYS A 323 -7.99 -15.91 10.52
C LYS A 323 -7.11 -16.52 9.44
N TRP A 324 -5.99 -15.85 9.07
CA TRP A 324 -5.26 -16.17 7.85
C TRP A 324 -3.82 -16.62 8.04
N SER A 325 -3.10 -16.19 9.10
CA SER A 325 -1.66 -16.45 9.23
C SER A 325 -1.29 -17.93 9.20
N GLN A 326 -2.08 -18.79 9.82
CA GLN A 326 -1.87 -20.24 9.85
C GLN A 326 -1.94 -20.93 8.48
N HIS A 327 -2.43 -20.22 7.46
CA HIS A 327 -2.57 -20.68 6.08
C HIS A 327 -1.53 -20.08 5.14
N SER A 328 -0.58 -19.33 5.69
CA SER A 328 0.41 -18.58 4.94
C SER A 328 1.82 -19.21 5.02
N SER A 329 2.70 -18.73 4.16
CA SER A 329 4.15 -19.00 4.21
C SER A 329 4.88 -17.97 5.06
N LEU A 330 4.17 -17.08 5.76
CA LEU A 330 4.74 -15.99 6.52
C LEU A 330 5.69 -16.50 7.61
N GLN A 331 6.88 -15.93 7.63
CA GLN A 331 7.88 -16.10 8.69
C GLN A 331 7.82 -14.89 9.64
N THR A 332 7.67 -13.68 9.08
CA THR A 332 7.61 -12.45 9.86
C THR A 332 6.49 -11.53 9.40
N VAL A 333 5.86 -10.87 10.37
CA VAL A 333 4.93 -9.75 10.16
C VAL A 333 5.49 -8.55 10.91
N ARG A 334 6.02 -7.58 10.18
CA ARG A 334 6.60 -6.36 10.76
C ARG A 334 5.59 -5.24 10.75
N ILE A 335 5.45 -4.55 11.87
CA ILE A 335 4.55 -3.42 12.07
C ILE A 335 5.36 -2.21 12.51
N PRO A 336 5.88 -1.40 11.58
CA PRO A 336 6.67 -0.22 11.90
C PRO A 336 5.76 0.92 12.39
N ILE A 337 6.10 1.50 13.56
CA ILE A 337 5.42 2.66 14.13
C ILE A 337 6.24 3.91 13.83
N TYR A 338 5.81 4.68 12.85
CA TYR A 338 6.57 5.82 12.32
C TYR A 338 6.73 6.98 13.32
N SER A 339 5.72 7.22 14.17
CA SER A 339 5.72 8.34 15.10
C SER A 339 6.71 8.16 16.24
N ILE A 340 7.63 9.11 16.41
CA ILE A 340 8.51 9.19 17.59
C ILE A 340 7.73 9.46 18.89
N ASN A 341 6.54 10.05 18.78
CA ASN A 341 5.64 10.33 19.89
C ASN A 341 4.75 9.13 20.27
N ALA A 342 4.93 7.98 19.62
CA ALA A 342 4.21 6.76 19.93
C ALA A 342 4.37 6.29 21.40
N MET A 343 5.36 6.81 22.10
CA MET A 343 5.63 6.53 23.52
C MET A 343 5.37 7.73 24.44
N LYS A 344 4.95 8.88 23.89
CA LYS A 344 4.68 10.08 24.69
C LYS A 344 3.17 10.26 24.82
N GLY A 345 2.69 10.35 26.05
CA GLY A 345 1.28 10.52 26.41
C GLY A 345 0.67 9.27 27.01
N ASP A 346 -0.63 9.31 27.28
CA ASP A 346 -1.37 8.24 27.96
C ASP A 346 -1.56 6.97 27.11
N THR A 347 -1.19 7.01 25.82
CA THR A 347 -1.38 5.89 24.90
C THR A 347 -0.05 5.47 24.28
N ASN A 348 0.52 4.36 24.79
CA ASN A 348 1.64 3.69 24.15
C ASN A 348 1.12 2.80 23.00
N ILE A 349 1.26 3.26 21.77
CA ILE A 349 0.78 2.56 20.56
C ILE A 349 1.28 1.11 20.49
N ALA A 350 2.55 0.89 20.81
CA ALA A 350 3.14 -0.45 20.78
C ALA A 350 2.51 -1.36 21.84
N LEU A 351 2.23 -0.82 23.03
CA LEU A 351 1.60 -1.60 24.09
C LEU A 351 0.15 -1.94 23.76
N VAL A 352 -0.63 -0.99 23.25
CA VAL A 352 -2.01 -1.22 22.81
C VAL A 352 -2.06 -2.33 21.75
N LEU A 353 -1.15 -2.27 20.76
CA LEU A 353 -1.05 -3.29 19.74
C LEU A 353 -0.67 -4.65 20.34
N TYR A 354 0.36 -4.70 21.17
CA TYR A 354 0.83 -5.92 21.86
C TYR A 354 -0.30 -6.56 22.67
N GLU A 355 -0.95 -5.79 23.53
CA GLU A 355 -2.05 -6.29 24.37
C GLU A 355 -3.25 -6.78 23.54
N THR A 356 -3.56 -6.09 22.44
CA THR A 356 -4.67 -6.47 21.56
C THR A 356 -4.37 -7.78 20.86
N LEU A 357 -3.13 -7.97 20.37
CA LEU A 357 -2.67 -9.23 19.77
C LEU A 357 -2.75 -10.38 20.79
N GLN A 358 -2.29 -10.15 22.04
CA GLN A 358 -2.38 -11.16 23.10
C GLN A 358 -3.82 -11.51 23.47
N LYS A 359 -4.68 -10.51 23.68
CA LYS A 359 -6.12 -10.72 23.94
C LYS A 359 -6.80 -11.48 22.81
N GLY A 360 -6.32 -11.31 21.60
CA GLY A 360 -6.71 -12.07 20.44
C GLY A 360 -6.13 -13.48 20.39
N GLY A 361 -5.40 -13.95 21.40
CA GLY A 361 -4.89 -15.34 21.48
C GLY A 361 -3.59 -15.60 20.75
N ILE A 362 -2.86 -14.55 20.32
CA ILE A 362 -1.51 -14.72 19.76
C ILE A 362 -0.55 -14.88 20.92
N ALA A 363 0.25 -15.95 20.89
CA ALA A 363 1.18 -16.27 21.97
C ALA A 363 2.23 -15.16 22.14
N SER A 364 2.57 -14.83 23.40
CA SER A 364 3.57 -13.79 23.72
C SER A 364 4.91 -14.06 23.05
N ASP A 365 5.32 -15.33 22.94
CA ASP A 365 6.60 -15.73 22.35
C ASP A 365 6.65 -15.45 20.83
N ASN A 366 5.49 -15.21 20.19
CA ASN A 366 5.37 -14.86 18.79
C ASN A 366 5.28 -13.35 18.58
N ILE A 367 5.37 -12.52 19.63
CA ILE A 367 5.28 -11.06 19.55
C ILE A 367 6.52 -10.44 20.16
N THR A 368 7.25 -9.64 19.38
CA THR A 368 8.43 -8.92 19.87
C THR A 368 8.23 -7.42 19.66
N ILE A 369 8.52 -6.60 20.68
CA ILE A 369 8.61 -5.16 20.54
C ILE A 369 10.08 -4.78 20.42
N LEU A 370 10.46 -4.22 19.27
CA LEU A 370 11.82 -3.76 19.00
C LEU A 370 11.88 -2.24 19.19
N TYR A 371 12.73 -1.80 20.09
CA TYR A 371 12.96 -0.38 20.36
C TYR A 371 14.28 0.07 19.75
N GLU A 372 14.21 0.93 18.75
CA GLU A 372 15.35 1.34 17.95
C GLU A 372 15.79 2.76 18.27
N ASP A 373 17.06 2.95 18.62
CA ASP A 373 17.67 4.23 18.99
C ASP A 373 18.65 4.75 17.92
N THR A 374 19.25 3.85 17.17
CA THR A 374 20.28 4.13 16.16
C THR A 374 19.85 3.69 14.77
N PRO A 375 20.44 4.20 13.70
CA PRO A 375 20.19 3.67 12.36
C PRO A 375 20.49 2.17 12.31
N PRO A 376 19.78 1.40 11.43
CA PRO A 376 20.15 0.01 11.19
C PRO A 376 21.62 -0.04 10.73
N VAL A 377 22.35 -1.02 11.23
CA VAL A 377 23.67 -1.33 10.69
C VAL A 377 23.42 -1.87 9.28
N ASP A 378 23.86 -1.17 8.26
CA ASP A 378 23.82 -1.66 6.90
C ASP A 378 24.52 -3.02 6.91
N CYS A 379 23.74 -4.09 6.71
CA CYS A 379 24.34 -5.39 6.44
C CYS A 379 25.06 -5.24 5.10
N VAL A 380 26.39 -5.10 5.20
CA VAL A 380 27.30 -5.08 4.06
C VAL A 380 27.27 -6.45 3.37
#